data_51f8e65e0be4b46af36f56fc5161d34f
#
_entry.id   51f8e65e0be4b46af36f56fc5161d34f
#
_cell.length_a   1.000
_cell.length_b   1.000
_cell.length_c   1.000
_cell.angle_alpha   90.00
_cell.angle_beta   90.00
_cell.angle_gamma   90.00
#
_symmetry.space_group_name_H-M   'P 1'
#
loop_
_entity.id
_entity.type
_entity.pdbx_description
1 polymer ?
#
loop_
_entity_poly.entity_id
_entity_poly.type
_entity_poly.pdbx_seq_one_letter_code
_entity_poly.pdbx_strand_id
1 'polypeptide(L)'
;MLARLPCEAAPVKTAAAIAECDGLIIPGGESTTIGKLIERFEIAPAIEGLYQSGAAIFGTCAGLILLAKDIVASDQWRLGFLDATVERNAYGRQVDSFETDLEVSGIEGGPVRAVFIRAPVVRAVHGECQTLAEFDGLPVLVRQGNLLGGSFHPELTEDTRVHGYFLTMCR
;
A
#
# COMPACT_ATOMS: atom_id res chain seq x y z
N MET A 1 -3.23 -1.39 14.95
CA MET A 1 -2.32 -2.44 14.44
C MET A 1 -0.88 -2.18 14.84
N LEU A 2 -0.23 -1.11 14.39
CA LEU A 2 1.19 -0.81 14.71
C LEU A 2 1.49 -0.73 16.21
N ALA A 3 0.58 -0.23 17.04
CA ALA A 3 0.74 -0.19 18.50
C ALA A 3 0.96 -1.57 19.17
N ARG A 4 0.77 -2.66 18.44
CA ARG A 4 1.01 -4.05 18.90
C ARG A 4 2.38 -4.58 18.46
N LEU A 5 3.15 -3.78 17.72
CA LEU A 5 4.45 -4.11 17.17
C LEU A 5 5.55 -3.25 17.85
N PRO A 6 6.80 -3.69 17.84
CA PRO A 6 7.90 -2.98 18.46
C PRO A 6 8.35 -1.76 17.64
N CYS A 7 7.46 -0.78 17.46
CA CYS A 7 7.73 0.47 16.76
C CYS A 7 7.00 1.64 17.42
N GLU A 8 7.53 2.84 17.24
CA GLU A 8 6.81 4.07 17.51
C GLU A 8 6.02 4.45 16.26
N ALA A 9 4.70 4.63 16.39
CA ALA A 9 3.82 4.95 15.28
C ALA A 9 2.94 6.16 15.62
N ALA A 10 2.95 7.16 14.75
CA ALA A 10 2.16 8.36 14.89
C ALA A 10 1.52 8.78 13.55
N PRO A 11 0.31 9.39 13.58
CA PRO A 11 -0.26 9.99 12.38
C PRO A 11 0.52 11.25 11.99
N VAL A 12 1.08 11.27 10.78
CA VAL A 12 1.81 12.42 10.24
C VAL A 12 0.97 13.14 9.18
N LYS A 13 0.97 14.47 9.21
CA LYS A 13 0.13 15.31 8.32
C LYS A 13 0.90 16.48 7.71
N THR A 14 2.18 16.60 7.99
CA THR A 14 3.02 17.71 7.51
C THR A 14 4.29 17.16 6.85
N ALA A 15 4.85 17.92 5.91
CA ALA A 15 6.08 17.57 5.25
C ALA A 15 7.25 17.36 6.23
N ALA A 16 7.35 18.22 7.26
CA ALA A 16 8.39 18.11 8.27
C ALA A 16 8.30 16.79 9.08
N ALA A 17 7.07 16.41 9.49
CA ALA A 17 6.89 15.17 10.24
C ALA A 17 7.15 13.91 9.39
N ILE A 18 6.83 13.97 8.08
CA ILE A 18 7.12 12.86 7.16
C ILE A 18 8.63 12.68 6.97
N ALA A 19 9.39 13.76 6.87
CA ALA A 19 10.83 13.71 6.65
C ALA A 19 11.61 13.06 7.82
N GLU A 20 11.00 12.97 8.99
CA GLU A 20 11.60 12.36 10.20
C GLU A 20 11.23 10.88 10.37
N CYS A 21 10.44 10.29 9.46
CA CYS A 21 10.01 8.91 9.57
C CYS A 21 11.04 7.93 9.00
N ASP A 22 11.20 6.76 9.64
CA ASP A 22 11.96 5.62 9.11
C ASP A 22 11.14 4.81 8.09
N GLY A 23 9.83 4.99 8.08
CA GLY A 23 8.89 4.39 7.13
C GLY A 23 7.55 5.08 7.14
N LEU A 24 6.78 4.96 6.05
CA LEU A 24 5.49 5.61 5.87
C LEU A 24 4.43 4.60 5.43
N ILE A 25 3.27 4.62 6.08
CA ILE A 25 2.08 3.92 5.61
C ILE A 25 1.09 4.93 5.04
N ILE A 26 0.71 4.75 3.78
CA ILE A 26 -0.37 5.49 3.12
C ILE A 26 -1.63 4.60 3.17
N PRO A 27 -2.60 4.93 4.02
CA PRO A 27 -3.74 4.05 4.28
C PRO A 27 -4.77 4.06 3.16
N GLY A 28 -5.75 3.17 3.27
CA GLY A 28 -6.96 3.17 2.48
C GLY A 28 -7.80 4.45 2.65
N GLY A 29 -8.80 4.58 1.79
CA GLY A 29 -9.70 5.73 1.75
C GLY A 29 -10.12 6.03 0.31
N GLU A 30 -10.35 7.31 -0.02
CA GLU A 30 -10.65 7.74 -1.38
C GLU A 30 -9.38 8.34 -2.02
N SER A 31 -8.82 7.63 -3.01
CA SER A 31 -7.49 7.95 -3.59
C SER A 31 -7.42 9.33 -4.25
N THR A 32 -8.50 9.81 -4.90
CA THR A 32 -8.51 11.15 -5.50
C THR A 32 -8.51 12.24 -4.44
N THR A 33 -9.20 12.03 -3.33
CA THR A 33 -9.21 12.97 -2.20
C THR A 33 -7.85 13.01 -1.52
N ILE A 34 -7.24 11.85 -1.25
CA ILE A 34 -5.91 11.78 -0.63
C ILE A 34 -4.88 12.45 -1.54
N GLY A 35 -4.90 12.16 -2.86
CA GLY A 35 -4.00 12.78 -3.83
C GLY A 35 -4.12 14.31 -3.83
N LYS A 36 -5.35 14.85 -3.91
CA LYS A 36 -5.59 16.31 -3.84
C LYS A 36 -5.10 16.93 -2.54
N LEU A 37 -5.20 16.23 -1.40
CA LEU A 37 -4.69 16.74 -0.12
C LEU A 37 -3.15 16.73 -0.11
N ILE A 38 -2.51 15.69 -0.64
CA ILE A 38 -1.06 15.61 -0.78
C ILE A 38 -0.53 16.79 -1.63
N GLU A 39 -1.18 17.08 -2.76
CA GLU A 39 -0.83 18.23 -3.62
C GLU A 39 -1.08 19.56 -2.90
N ARG A 40 -2.29 19.74 -2.35
CA ARG A 40 -2.71 21.00 -1.71
C ARG A 40 -1.84 21.42 -0.53
N PHE A 41 -1.37 20.45 0.25
CA PHE A 41 -0.52 20.68 1.42
C PHE A 41 0.97 20.52 1.13
N GLU A 42 1.34 20.40 -0.16
CA GLU A 42 2.72 20.29 -0.62
C GLU A 42 3.51 19.16 0.08
N ILE A 43 2.83 18.04 0.36
CA ILE A 43 3.40 16.89 1.07
C ILE A 43 4.20 15.99 0.10
N ALA A 44 3.88 15.99 -1.20
CA ALA A 44 4.50 15.13 -2.19
C ALA A 44 6.04 15.18 -2.18
N PRO A 45 6.70 16.36 -2.13
CA PRO A 45 8.16 16.42 -2.09
C PRO A 45 8.77 15.73 -0.85
N ALA A 46 8.07 15.77 0.30
CA ALA A 46 8.55 15.09 1.50
C ALA A 46 8.44 13.56 1.37
N ILE A 47 7.35 13.06 0.78
CA ILE A 47 7.18 11.63 0.49
C ILE A 47 8.24 11.17 -0.52
N GLU A 48 8.50 11.96 -1.56
CA GLU A 48 9.54 11.68 -2.55
C GLU A 48 10.94 11.67 -1.91
N GLY A 49 11.25 12.65 -1.08
CA GLY A 49 12.52 12.68 -0.32
C GLY A 49 12.69 11.47 0.59
N LEU A 50 11.62 11.07 1.28
CA LEU A 50 11.61 9.87 2.11
C LEU A 50 11.85 8.60 1.28
N TYR A 51 11.21 8.47 0.12
CA TYR A 51 11.44 7.37 -0.81
C TYR A 51 12.90 7.34 -1.32
N GLN A 52 13.43 8.49 -1.74
CA GLN A 52 14.80 8.61 -2.24
C GLN A 52 15.85 8.34 -1.16
N SER A 53 15.55 8.60 0.11
CA SER A 53 16.44 8.23 1.23
C SER A 53 16.52 6.71 1.46
N GLY A 54 15.65 5.94 0.80
CA GLY A 54 15.53 4.50 0.93
C GLY A 54 14.68 4.05 2.11
N ALA A 55 13.88 4.94 2.70
CA ALA A 55 12.89 4.55 3.71
C ALA A 55 11.76 3.72 3.09
N ALA A 56 11.16 2.84 3.89
CA ALA A 56 10.10 1.98 3.42
C ALA A 56 8.76 2.73 3.30
N ILE A 57 8.00 2.46 2.22
CA ILE A 57 6.65 3.01 2.04
C ILE A 57 5.67 1.88 1.75
N PHE A 58 4.59 1.83 2.52
CA PHE A 58 3.51 0.86 2.35
C PHE A 58 2.20 1.56 1.98
N GLY A 59 1.62 1.21 0.83
CA GLY A 59 0.29 1.67 0.41
C GLY A 59 -0.75 0.57 0.52
N THR A 60 -1.82 0.78 1.32
CA THR A 60 -2.95 -0.15 1.38
C THR A 60 -4.16 0.42 0.63
N CYS A 61 -4.84 -0.39 -0.19
CA CYS A 61 -6.03 -0.01 -0.94
C CYS A 61 -5.83 1.31 -1.73
N ALA A 62 -6.34 2.45 -1.28
CA ALA A 62 -6.11 3.76 -1.90
C ALA A 62 -4.63 4.15 -1.93
N GLY A 63 -3.87 3.77 -0.90
CA GLY A 63 -2.42 3.98 -0.85
C GLY A 63 -1.68 3.23 -1.96
N LEU A 64 -2.08 2.00 -2.29
CA LEU A 64 -1.56 1.26 -3.44
C LEU A 64 -1.82 2.02 -4.75
N ILE A 65 -3.04 2.56 -4.94
CA ILE A 65 -3.39 3.35 -6.12
C ILE A 65 -2.48 4.56 -6.26
N LEU A 66 -2.18 5.24 -5.15
CA LEU A 66 -1.30 6.42 -5.15
C LEU A 66 0.17 6.06 -5.41
N LEU A 67 0.63 4.88 -4.99
CA LEU A 67 1.99 4.42 -5.27
C LEU A 67 2.17 3.90 -6.70
N ALA A 68 1.12 3.36 -7.32
CA ALA A 68 1.20 2.74 -8.63
C ALA A 68 1.63 3.72 -9.72
N LYS A 69 2.43 3.24 -10.67
CA LYS A 69 2.90 4.00 -11.83
C LYS A 69 1.77 4.31 -12.81
N ASP A 70 0.87 3.33 -13.00
CA ASP A 70 -0.23 3.46 -13.94
C ASP A 70 -1.57 3.09 -13.29
N ILE A 71 -2.60 3.87 -13.63
CA ILE A 71 -3.98 3.60 -13.22
C ILE A 71 -4.82 3.45 -14.49
N VAL A 72 -5.49 2.31 -14.64
CA VAL A 72 -6.30 2.02 -15.83
C VAL A 72 -7.38 3.09 -16.02
N ALA A 73 -7.44 3.66 -17.24
CA ALA A 73 -8.41 4.66 -17.66
C ALA A 73 -8.58 5.86 -16.69
N SER A 74 -7.47 6.32 -16.09
CA SER A 74 -7.51 7.43 -15.13
C SER A 74 -6.25 8.30 -15.18
N ASP A 75 -6.45 9.62 -15.25
CA ASP A 75 -5.40 10.64 -15.14
C ASP A 75 -5.25 11.17 -13.69
N GLN A 76 -5.79 10.44 -12.71
CA GLN A 76 -5.69 10.80 -11.30
C GLN A 76 -4.23 11.05 -10.92
N TRP A 77 -4.00 12.10 -10.13
CA TRP A 77 -2.69 12.35 -9.52
C TRP A 77 -2.21 11.17 -8.66
N ARG A 78 -0.95 10.86 -8.74
CA ARG A 78 -0.30 9.77 -8.01
C ARG A 78 1.20 10.02 -7.83
N LEU A 79 1.83 9.31 -6.91
CA LEU A 79 3.28 9.33 -6.68
C LEU A 79 4.04 8.57 -7.79
N GLY A 80 3.51 7.43 -8.22
CA GLY A 80 4.04 6.69 -9.36
C GLY A 80 5.36 5.97 -9.11
N PHE A 81 5.68 5.61 -7.86
CA PHE A 81 6.95 4.97 -7.50
C PHE A 81 6.99 3.46 -7.76
N LEU A 82 5.82 2.81 -7.70
CA LEU A 82 5.68 1.36 -7.81
C LEU A 82 5.41 0.96 -9.26
N ASP A 83 6.25 0.12 -9.85
CA ASP A 83 6.11 -0.37 -11.23
C ASP A 83 4.94 -1.38 -11.35
N ALA A 84 3.74 -0.89 -11.14
CA ALA A 84 2.50 -1.64 -11.23
C ALA A 84 1.42 -0.83 -11.97
N THR A 85 0.55 -1.56 -12.70
CA THR A 85 -0.67 -1.03 -13.29
C THR A 85 -1.86 -1.46 -12.43
N VAL A 86 -2.63 -0.50 -11.93
CA VAL A 86 -3.75 -0.75 -11.00
C VAL A 86 -5.07 -0.30 -11.64
N GLU A 87 -6.13 -1.06 -11.43
CA GLU A 87 -7.50 -0.69 -11.81
C GLU A 87 -8.33 -0.43 -10.55
N ARG A 88 -9.03 0.71 -10.53
CA ARG A 88 -9.91 1.10 -9.42
C ARG A 88 -11.26 0.41 -9.55
N ASN A 89 -11.84 0.01 -8.41
CA ASN A 89 -13.21 -0.54 -8.34
C ASN A 89 -13.46 -1.73 -9.29
N ALA A 90 -12.46 -2.57 -9.52
CA ALA A 90 -12.48 -3.60 -10.55
C ALA A 90 -13.24 -4.88 -10.16
N TYR A 91 -13.55 -5.10 -8.88
CA TYR A 91 -14.31 -6.28 -8.44
C TYR A 91 -15.83 -6.20 -8.72
N GLY A 92 -16.29 -5.15 -9.43
CA GLY A 92 -17.67 -5.02 -9.89
C GLY A 92 -18.68 -4.66 -8.80
N ARG A 93 -19.93 -4.35 -9.21
CA ARG A 93 -21.01 -3.90 -8.32
C ARG A 93 -21.56 -4.97 -7.35
N GLN A 94 -21.19 -6.23 -7.50
CA GLN A 94 -21.75 -7.35 -6.71
C GLN A 94 -20.87 -7.78 -5.53
N VAL A 95 -19.58 -7.40 -5.47
CA VAL A 95 -18.69 -7.77 -4.37
C VAL A 95 -18.02 -6.51 -3.85
N ASP A 96 -18.74 -5.74 -3.04
CA ASP A 96 -18.19 -4.52 -2.44
C ASP A 96 -17.14 -4.81 -1.35
N SER A 97 -17.24 -5.97 -0.69
CA SER A 97 -16.28 -6.42 0.33
C SER A 97 -16.32 -7.92 0.54
N PHE A 98 -15.16 -8.52 0.82
CA PHE A 98 -15.02 -9.93 1.19
C PHE A 98 -13.75 -10.13 2.01
N GLU A 99 -13.66 -11.29 2.64
CA GLU A 99 -12.48 -11.72 3.37
C GLU A 99 -11.99 -13.06 2.84
N THR A 100 -10.68 -13.24 2.80
CA THR A 100 -10.06 -14.50 2.39
C THR A 100 -8.74 -14.70 3.12
N ASP A 101 -8.22 -15.91 3.09
CA ASP A 101 -6.89 -16.24 3.57
C ASP A 101 -5.92 -16.30 2.39
N LEU A 102 -4.77 -15.65 2.52
CA LEU A 102 -3.74 -15.52 1.49
C LEU A 102 -2.43 -16.16 1.93
N GLU A 103 -1.85 -16.99 1.09
CA GLU A 103 -0.44 -17.36 1.21
C GLU A 103 0.42 -16.17 0.77
N VAL A 104 1.31 -15.71 1.63
CA VAL A 104 2.16 -14.54 1.39
C VAL A 104 3.62 -14.94 1.41
N SER A 105 4.30 -14.75 0.29
CA SER A 105 5.74 -15.01 0.19
C SER A 105 6.53 -14.13 1.16
N GLY A 106 7.40 -14.75 1.96
CA GLY A 106 8.22 -14.06 2.97
C GLY A 106 7.50 -13.80 4.30
N ILE A 107 6.28 -14.30 4.50
CA ILE A 107 5.57 -14.28 5.78
C ILE A 107 5.32 -15.71 6.22
N GLU A 108 5.92 -16.10 7.35
CA GLU A 108 5.77 -17.43 7.92
C GLU A 108 4.52 -17.53 8.82
N GLY A 109 4.14 -18.77 9.18
CA GLY A 109 3.04 -19.06 10.10
C GLY A 109 1.68 -19.26 9.43
N GLY A 110 1.68 -19.63 8.14
CA GLY A 110 0.49 -19.97 7.37
C GLY A 110 -0.25 -18.76 6.79
N PRO A 111 -1.44 -18.98 6.23
CA PRO A 111 -2.17 -17.93 5.52
C PRO A 111 -2.45 -16.69 6.37
N VAL A 112 -2.50 -15.54 5.74
CA VAL A 112 -2.82 -14.24 6.35
C VAL A 112 -4.25 -13.88 6.00
N ARG A 113 -5.06 -13.49 6.99
CA ARG A 113 -6.41 -12.98 6.75
C ARG A 113 -6.35 -11.62 6.05
N ALA A 114 -7.00 -11.53 4.90
CA ALA A 114 -7.09 -10.31 4.08
C ALA A 114 -8.54 -9.84 3.97
N VAL A 115 -8.77 -8.55 4.24
CA VAL A 115 -10.08 -7.89 4.14
C VAL A 115 -10.05 -6.96 2.94
N PHE A 116 -10.91 -7.22 1.97
CA PHE A 116 -11.06 -6.41 0.75
C PHE A 116 -12.33 -5.57 0.84
N ILE A 117 -12.22 -4.26 0.62
CA ILE A 117 -13.34 -3.32 0.62
C ILE A 117 -13.21 -2.44 -0.62
N ARG A 118 -14.07 -2.64 -1.62
CA ARG A 118 -14.01 -1.95 -2.91
C ARG A 118 -12.58 -1.84 -3.45
N ALA A 119 -11.86 -2.94 -3.31
CA ALA A 119 -10.42 -2.98 -3.49
C ALA A 119 -9.98 -2.68 -4.93
N PRO A 120 -8.82 -2.06 -5.11
CA PRO A 120 -8.19 -1.99 -6.42
C PRO A 120 -7.67 -3.37 -6.85
N VAL A 121 -7.57 -3.58 -8.15
CA VAL A 121 -6.95 -4.77 -8.73
C VAL A 121 -5.61 -4.39 -9.35
N VAL A 122 -4.56 -5.12 -9.01
CA VAL A 122 -3.28 -5.03 -9.72
C VAL A 122 -3.40 -5.83 -11.01
N ARG A 123 -3.41 -5.15 -12.15
CA ARG A 123 -3.54 -5.77 -13.48
C ARG A 123 -2.22 -6.31 -14.01
N ALA A 124 -1.13 -5.64 -13.68
CA ALA A 124 0.21 -6.05 -14.07
C ALA A 124 1.25 -5.50 -13.10
N VAL A 125 2.34 -6.21 -12.95
CA VAL A 125 3.58 -5.76 -12.33
C VAL A 125 4.67 -5.70 -13.39
N HIS A 126 5.60 -4.75 -13.28
CA HIS A 126 6.64 -4.50 -14.25
C HIS A 126 8.00 -4.36 -13.56
N GLY A 127 9.08 -4.41 -14.35
CA GLY A 127 10.44 -4.17 -13.88
C GLY A 127 10.82 -5.09 -12.70
N GLU A 128 11.20 -4.48 -11.58
CA GLU A 128 11.60 -5.19 -10.36
C GLU A 128 10.44 -5.42 -9.37
N CYS A 129 9.22 -5.01 -9.73
CA CYS A 129 8.05 -5.23 -8.88
C CYS A 129 7.68 -6.72 -8.86
N GLN A 130 7.58 -7.30 -7.67
CA GLN A 130 7.34 -8.71 -7.43
C GLN A 130 6.00 -8.93 -6.75
N THR A 131 5.30 -10.00 -7.14
CA THR A 131 4.09 -10.45 -6.46
C THR A 131 4.45 -11.26 -5.23
N LEU A 132 3.93 -10.85 -4.05
CA LEU A 132 4.07 -11.58 -2.80
C LEU A 132 2.84 -12.42 -2.46
N ALA A 133 1.66 -12.02 -2.90
CA ALA A 133 0.42 -12.78 -2.75
C ALA A 133 -0.51 -12.54 -3.93
N GLU A 134 -1.32 -13.57 -4.24
CA GLU A 134 -2.31 -13.54 -5.31
C GLU A 134 -3.69 -13.97 -4.78
N PHE A 135 -4.73 -13.43 -5.41
CA PHE A 135 -6.12 -13.87 -5.26
C PHE A 135 -6.76 -13.97 -6.64
N ASP A 136 -7.39 -15.10 -6.96
CA ASP A 136 -7.96 -15.39 -8.29
C ASP A 136 -6.99 -15.14 -9.45
N GLY A 137 -5.70 -15.46 -9.26
CA GLY A 137 -4.66 -15.30 -10.27
C GLY A 137 -4.23 -13.84 -10.51
N LEU A 138 -4.64 -12.91 -9.64
CA LEU A 138 -4.25 -11.51 -9.70
C LEU A 138 -3.41 -11.13 -8.48
N PRO A 139 -2.34 -10.33 -8.66
CA PRO A 139 -1.55 -9.84 -7.55
C PRO A 139 -2.39 -9.00 -6.58
N VAL A 140 -2.25 -9.26 -5.28
CA VAL A 140 -2.95 -8.50 -4.23
C VAL A 140 -2.00 -7.93 -3.18
N LEU A 141 -0.76 -8.44 -3.13
CA LEU A 141 0.35 -7.84 -2.39
C LEU A 141 1.58 -7.87 -3.27
N VAL A 142 2.20 -6.72 -3.45
CA VAL A 142 3.36 -6.55 -4.33
C VAL A 142 4.46 -5.77 -3.63
N ARG A 143 5.72 -6.04 -4.01
CA ARG A 143 6.90 -5.38 -3.45
C ARG A 143 7.87 -4.96 -4.54
N GLN A 144 8.47 -3.79 -4.39
CA GLN A 144 9.59 -3.32 -5.20
C GLN A 144 10.60 -2.60 -4.32
N GLY A 145 11.73 -3.23 -4.05
CA GLY A 145 12.72 -2.67 -3.13
C GLY A 145 12.10 -2.36 -1.75
N ASN A 146 12.02 -1.07 -1.40
CA ASN A 146 11.45 -0.56 -0.15
C ASN A 146 9.95 -0.20 -0.25
N LEU A 147 9.32 -0.47 -1.39
CA LEU A 147 7.90 -0.23 -1.57
C LEU A 147 7.11 -1.51 -1.34
N LEU A 148 6.00 -1.40 -0.61
CA LEU A 148 5.00 -2.44 -0.42
C LEU A 148 3.64 -1.91 -0.83
N GLY A 149 2.90 -2.66 -1.63
CA GLY A 149 1.57 -2.28 -2.09
C GLY A 149 0.56 -3.41 -1.87
N GLY A 150 -0.54 -3.14 -1.16
CA GLY A 150 -1.59 -4.13 -0.90
C GLY A 150 -2.96 -3.68 -1.36
N SER A 151 -3.71 -4.56 -2.04
CA SER A 151 -5.10 -4.29 -2.44
C SER A 151 -6.08 -4.35 -1.27
N PHE A 152 -5.73 -5.02 -0.18
CA PHE A 152 -6.55 -5.28 0.98
C PHE A 152 -6.19 -4.41 2.17
N HIS A 153 -6.95 -4.54 3.26
CA HIS A 153 -6.84 -3.80 4.50
C HIS A 153 -6.32 -4.70 5.63
N PRO A 154 -4.99 -4.89 5.79
CA PRO A 154 -4.46 -5.72 6.86
C PRO A 154 -4.71 -5.12 8.25
N GLU A 155 -4.96 -3.81 8.32
CA GLU A 155 -5.28 -3.09 9.56
C GLU A 155 -6.64 -3.45 10.16
N LEU A 156 -7.52 -4.10 9.40
CA LEU A 156 -8.86 -4.50 9.84
C LEU A 156 -8.89 -5.90 10.47
N THR A 157 -7.74 -6.56 10.59
CA THR A 157 -7.62 -7.88 11.20
C THR A 157 -6.81 -7.82 12.49
N GLU A 158 -6.80 -8.94 13.25
CA GLU A 158 -5.91 -9.09 14.41
C GLU A 158 -4.49 -9.53 14.01
N ASP A 159 -4.26 -9.88 12.74
CA ASP A 159 -3.00 -10.40 12.22
C ASP A 159 -2.01 -9.27 11.94
N THR A 160 -0.95 -9.22 12.73
CA THR A 160 0.09 -8.18 12.62
C THR A 160 1.19 -8.50 11.61
N ARG A 161 1.18 -9.70 11.00
CA ARG A 161 2.32 -10.20 10.21
C ARG A 161 2.65 -9.36 8.98
N VAL A 162 1.65 -8.82 8.27
CA VAL A 162 1.90 -7.93 7.10
C VAL A 162 2.57 -6.63 7.56
N HIS A 163 2.10 -6.03 8.65
CA HIS A 163 2.73 -4.84 9.21
C HIS A 163 4.12 -5.15 9.80
N GLY A 164 4.28 -6.33 10.42
CA GLY A 164 5.58 -6.82 10.88
C GLY A 164 6.57 -6.98 9.73
N TYR A 165 6.12 -7.55 8.61
CA TYR A 165 6.92 -7.66 7.39
C TYR A 165 7.35 -6.27 6.88
N PHE A 166 6.41 -5.31 6.82
CA PHE A 166 6.73 -3.93 6.47
C PHE A 166 7.80 -3.33 7.41
N LEU A 167 7.69 -3.55 8.72
CA LEU A 167 8.69 -3.06 9.67
C LEU A 167 10.09 -3.62 9.43
N THR A 168 10.21 -4.85 8.91
CA THR A 168 11.53 -5.40 8.54
C THR A 168 12.16 -4.67 7.34
N MET A 169 11.38 -3.90 6.60
CA MET A 169 11.85 -3.07 5.48
C MET A 169 12.26 -1.67 5.94
N CYS A 170 11.80 -1.21 7.11
CA CYS A 170 12.20 0.06 7.71
C CYS A 170 13.65 -0.05 8.26
N ARG A 171 14.36 1.07 8.27
CA ARG A 171 15.77 1.15 8.74
C ARG A 171 15.86 1.37 10.24
#